data_1c82f6bbde85b202e5d563c56f035392
#
_entry.id   1c82f6bbde85b202e5d563c56f035392
#
_cell.length_a   1.000
_cell.length_b   1.000
_cell.length_c   1.000
_cell.angle_alpha   90.00
_cell.angle_beta   90.00
_cell.angle_gamma   90.00
#
_symmetry.space_group_name_H-M   'P 1'
#
loop_
_entity.id
_entity.type
_entity.pdbx_description
1 polymer ?
#
loop_
_entity_poly.entity_id
_entity_poly.type
_entity_poly.pdbx_seq_one_letter_code
_entity_poly.pdbx_strand_id
1 'polypeptide(L)'
;LVKWVGGERKWKRIFSGKTDPMTPESFHSLVDNKGAIIHIIEDEDHNLFGAYSSVGIISTRGNGLNYADPNHFLFTLKNPYSLPPTQFKNKYPETSVTYVNVYGPSYGSHGDLTLRGHDGHFCESHCMNFPWSYEDPTGKGSAIFCGKDTFCVHNMEVFVVALVACYSNLSEYVRRDVQ
;
A
#
# COMPACT_ATOMS: atom_id res chain seq x y z
N LEU A 1 5.14 -2.38 12.00
CA LEU A 1 5.44 -1.72 10.72
C LEU A 1 6.82 -1.05 10.72
N VAL A 2 7.17 -0.25 11.76
CA VAL A 2 8.44 0.52 11.82
C VAL A 2 9.67 -0.33 11.50
N LYS A 3 9.76 -1.53 12.08
CA LYS A 3 10.87 -2.46 11.79
C LYS A 3 10.88 -2.95 10.33
N TRP A 4 9.72 -3.15 9.74
CA TRP A 4 9.61 -3.69 8.38
C TRP A 4 9.96 -2.67 7.29
N VAL A 5 9.73 -1.39 7.56
CA VAL A 5 10.05 -0.29 6.62
C VAL A 5 11.48 0.26 6.78
N GLY A 6 12.31 -0.40 7.59
CA GLY A 6 13.74 -0.03 7.74
C GLY A 6 14.01 1.12 8.71
N GLY A 7 13.20 1.27 9.75
CA GLY A 7 13.42 2.21 10.83
C GLY A 7 12.37 3.32 10.93
N GLU A 8 12.63 4.27 11.83
CA GLU A 8 11.72 5.40 12.07
C GLU A 8 11.71 6.36 10.88
N ARG A 9 10.52 6.67 10.41
CA ARG A 9 10.25 7.65 9.36
C ARG A 9 9.09 8.52 9.78
N LYS A 10 9.08 9.76 9.36
CA LYS A 10 7.90 10.61 9.51
C LYS A 10 6.93 10.29 8.37
N TRP A 11 5.69 9.99 8.74
CA TRP A 11 4.63 9.66 7.81
C TRP A 11 3.59 10.78 7.78
N LYS A 12 3.11 11.10 6.60
CA LYS A 12 2.00 12.03 6.37
C LYS A 12 0.86 11.27 5.72
N ARG A 13 -0.33 11.32 6.31
CA ARG A 13 -1.54 10.78 5.69
C ARG A 13 -1.91 11.64 4.48
N ILE A 14 -2.15 11.01 3.35
CA ILE A 14 -2.51 11.64 2.08
C ILE A 14 -3.87 11.19 1.55
N PHE A 15 -4.42 10.09 2.08
CA PHE A 15 -5.77 9.61 1.79
C PHE A 15 -6.40 9.02 3.06
N SER A 16 -7.71 9.23 3.23
CA SER A 16 -8.51 8.61 4.28
C SER A 16 -9.94 8.45 3.81
N GLY A 17 -10.45 7.21 3.79
CA GLY A 17 -11.84 6.91 3.45
C GLY A 17 -12.89 7.56 4.34
N LYS A 18 -12.48 8.15 5.49
CA LYS A 18 -13.37 8.93 6.36
C LYS A 18 -13.58 10.36 5.87
N THR A 19 -12.69 10.90 5.06
CA THR A 19 -12.72 12.31 4.61
C THR A 19 -12.70 12.47 3.11
N ASP A 20 -12.16 11.49 2.40
CA ASP A 20 -12.00 11.51 0.95
C ASP A 20 -13.00 10.53 0.30
N PRO A 21 -13.53 10.82 -0.89
CA PRO A 21 -14.39 9.90 -1.59
C PRO A 21 -13.68 8.56 -1.82
N MET A 22 -14.36 7.46 -1.46
CA MET A 22 -13.86 6.09 -1.61
C MET A 22 -14.03 5.61 -3.06
N THR A 23 -13.47 6.35 -4.01
CA THR A 23 -13.51 6.02 -5.45
C THR A 23 -12.11 5.83 -6.02
N PRO A 24 -11.95 5.03 -7.08
CA PRO A 24 -10.66 4.90 -7.77
C PRO A 24 -10.07 6.26 -8.19
N GLU A 25 -10.88 7.16 -8.73
CA GLU A 25 -10.44 8.47 -9.19
C GLU A 25 -9.89 9.33 -8.05
N SER A 26 -10.60 9.38 -6.91
CA SER A 26 -10.15 10.11 -5.73
C SER A 26 -8.86 9.51 -5.18
N PHE A 27 -8.80 8.18 -5.05
CA PHE A 27 -7.61 7.47 -4.60
C PHE A 27 -6.41 7.81 -5.47
N HIS A 28 -6.49 7.61 -6.78
CA HIS A 28 -5.38 7.84 -7.70
C HIS A 28 -4.95 9.31 -7.76
N SER A 29 -5.88 10.26 -7.69
CA SER A 29 -5.56 11.68 -7.69
C SER A 29 -4.70 12.11 -6.48
N LEU A 30 -4.90 11.47 -5.33
CA LEU A 30 -4.23 11.78 -4.08
C LEU A 30 -2.95 10.96 -3.85
N VAL A 31 -2.90 9.72 -4.35
CA VAL A 31 -1.89 8.73 -3.98
C VAL A 31 -0.82 8.52 -5.06
N ASP A 32 -1.17 8.65 -6.34
CA ASP A 32 -0.24 8.34 -7.42
C ASP A 32 0.98 9.27 -7.44
N ASN A 33 2.14 8.67 -7.73
CA ASN A 33 3.42 9.37 -7.87
C ASN A 33 3.89 10.12 -6.60
N LYS A 34 3.47 9.67 -5.42
CA LYS A 34 3.86 10.29 -4.14
C LYS A 34 5.11 9.68 -3.49
N GLY A 35 5.71 8.65 -4.10
CA GLY A 35 6.86 7.93 -3.56
C GLY A 35 6.44 6.83 -2.58
N ALA A 36 7.32 6.49 -1.63
CA ALA A 36 7.08 5.37 -0.73
C ALA A 36 5.82 5.56 0.11
N ILE A 37 4.95 4.55 0.11
CA ILE A 37 3.66 4.57 0.81
C ILE A 37 3.45 3.35 1.70
N ILE A 38 2.65 3.55 2.75
CA ILE A 38 1.93 2.50 3.47
C ILE A 38 0.44 2.67 3.18
N HIS A 39 -0.19 1.61 2.73
CA HIS A 39 -1.64 1.52 2.54
C HIS A 39 -2.22 0.59 3.60
N ILE A 40 -3.07 1.10 4.47
CA ILE A 40 -3.79 0.36 5.52
C ILE A 40 -5.24 0.24 5.10
N ILE A 41 -5.76 -0.98 5.12
CA ILE A 41 -7.11 -1.35 4.73
C ILE A 41 -7.82 -1.92 5.95
N GLU A 42 -9.03 -1.48 6.20
CA GLU A 42 -9.97 -2.04 7.17
C GLU A 42 -11.15 -2.61 6.41
N ASP A 43 -11.43 -3.91 6.59
CA ASP A 43 -12.60 -4.56 6.00
C ASP A 43 -13.86 -4.37 6.86
N GLU A 44 -14.99 -4.90 6.40
CA GLU A 44 -16.28 -4.84 7.09
C GLU A 44 -16.31 -5.57 8.43
N ASP A 45 -15.39 -6.51 8.65
CA ASP A 45 -15.24 -7.28 9.90
C ASP A 45 -14.16 -6.67 10.82
N HIS A 46 -13.67 -5.45 10.47
CA HIS A 46 -12.64 -4.71 11.19
C HIS A 46 -11.29 -5.45 11.29
N ASN A 47 -10.95 -6.30 10.32
CA ASN A 47 -9.59 -6.76 10.15
C ASN A 47 -8.75 -5.63 9.55
N LEU A 48 -7.45 -5.58 9.90
CA LEU A 48 -6.51 -4.56 9.45
C LEU A 48 -5.34 -5.21 8.72
N PHE A 49 -5.19 -4.89 7.46
CA PHE A 49 -4.13 -5.41 6.61
C PHE A 49 -3.74 -4.37 5.55
N GLY A 50 -2.78 -4.69 4.70
CA GLY A 50 -2.38 -3.75 3.66
C GLY A 50 -1.06 -4.05 3.01
N ALA A 51 -0.46 -2.99 2.44
CA ALA A 51 0.76 -3.06 1.65
C ALA A 51 1.73 -1.92 1.99
N TYR A 52 3.00 -2.20 1.84
CA TYR A 52 4.06 -1.21 1.74
C TYR A 52 4.64 -1.25 0.33
N SER A 53 4.81 -0.09 -0.29
CA SER A 53 5.59 0.06 -1.52
C SER A 53 6.67 1.11 -1.31
N SER A 54 7.92 0.77 -1.63
CA SER A 54 9.04 1.71 -1.51
C SER A 54 9.11 2.70 -2.67
N VAL A 55 8.46 2.38 -3.79
CA VAL A 55 8.38 3.23 -4.98
C VAL A 55 7.01 3.92 -5.11
N GLY A 56 6.01 3.48 -4.33
CA GLY A 56 4.65 3.99 -4.37
C GLY A 56 3.82 3.43 -5.52
N ILE A 57 2.72 4.09 -5.85
CA ILE A 57 1.90 3.78 -7.01
C ILE A 57 2.28 4.73 -8.13
N ILE A 58 2.63 4.17 -9.30
CA ILE A 58 3.06 4.93 -10.47
C ILE A 58 1.86 5.10 -11.39
N SER A 59 1.48 6.36 -11.64
CA SER A 59 0.43 6.68 -12.60
C SER A 59 0.90 6.40 -14.02
N THR A 60 0.15 5.58 -14.76
CA THR A 60 0.39 5.31 -16.16
C THR A 60 -0.87 5.60 -16.98
N ARG A 61 -0.70 6.24 -18.12
CA ARG A 61 -1.79 6.39 -19.10
C ARG A 61 -1.86 5.11 -19.92
N GLY A 62 -2.74 4.17 -19.56
CA GLY A 62 -2.95 2.95 -20.34
C GLY A 62 -3.13 1.68 -19.53
N ASN A 63 -3.00 0.54 -20.17
CA ASN A 63 -3.15 -0.80 -19.59
C ASN A 63 -2.13 -1.03 -18.46
N GLY A 64 -2.58 -1.76 -17.43
CA GLY A 64 -1.82 -2.01 -16.21
C GLY A 64 -0.35 -2.33 -16.43
N LEU A 65 0.51 -1.68 -15.67
CA LEU A 65 1.95 -1.92 -15.65
C LEU A 65 2.32 -2.67 -14.38
N ASN A 66 3.04 -3.76 -14.56
CA ASN A 66 3.80 -4.37 -13.47
C ASN A 66 5.15 -3.66 -13.37
N TYR A 67 5.54 -3.23 -12.18
CA TYR A 67 6.82 -2.61 -11.96
C TYR A 67 7.54 -3.20 -10.74
N ALA A 68 8.87 -3.11 -10.77
CA ALA A 68 9.72 -3.68 -9.75
C ALA A 68 9.70 -2.83 -8.46
N ASP A 69 9.56 -3.52 -7.32
CA ASP A 69 9.78 -2.94 -6.00
C ASP A 69 10.37 -4.02 -5.07
N PRO A 70 11.69 -4.09 -4.93
CA PRO A 70 12.35 -5.13 -4.14
C PRO A 70 12.05 -5.05 -2.64
N ASN A 71 11.52 -3.92 -2.17
CA ASN A 71 11.18 -3.72 -0.76
C ASN A 71 9.67 -3.83 -0.48
N HIS A 72 8.89 -4.16 -1.50
CA HIS A 72 7.45 -4.31 -1.37
C HIS A 72 7.09 -5.52 -0.50
N PHE A 73 6.05 -5.36 0.32
CA PHE A 73 5.47 -6.46 1.08
C PHE A 73 3.99 -6.20 1.37
N LEU A 74 3.24 -7.28 1.59
CA LEU A 74 1.92 -7.23 2.22
C LEU A 74 2.06 -7.47 3.72
N PHE A 75 1.04 -7.12 4.46
CA PHE A 75 1.00 -7.37 5.91
C PHE A 75 -0.43 -7.53 6.43
N THR A 76 -0.55 -8.20 7.58
CA THR A 76 -1.73 -8.13 8.44
C THR A 76 -1.34 -7.57 9.81
N LEU A 77 -2.19 -6.72 10.38
CA LEU A 77 -2.05 -6.17 11.74
C LEU A 77 -3.08 -6.77 12.69
N LYS A 78 -4.29 -6.99 12.19
CA LYS A 78 -5.40 -7.67 12.88
C LYS A 78 -6.07 -8.59 11.87
N ASN A 79 -6.27 -9.84 12.23
CA ASN A 79 -6.77 -10.88 11.34
C ASN A 79 -7.77 -11.79 12.06
N PRO A 80 -8.61 -12.56 11.33
CA PRO A 80 -9.65 -13.41 11.89
C PRO A 80 -9.13 -14.51 12.81
N TYR A 81 -7.85 -14.85 12.72
CA TYR A 81 -7.23 -15.95 13.48
C TYR A 81 -6.53 -15.48 14.76
N SER A 82 -6.58 -14.19 15.08
CA SER A 82 -5.87 -13.60 16.24
C SER A 82 -4.36 -13.86 16.22
N LEU A 83 -3.78 -14.07 15.03
CA LEU A 83 -2.34 -14.21 14.87
C LEU A 83 -1.66 -12.83 15.02
N PRO A 84 -0.42 -12.80 15.50
CA PRO A 84 0.32 -11.55 15.64
C PRO A 84 0.51 -10.87 14.27
N PRO A 85 0.75 -9.54 14.28
CA PRO A 85 1.09 -8.81 13.06
C PRO A 85 2.18 -9.51 12.26
N THR A 86 1.89 -9.79 10.99
CA THR A 86 2.75 -10.60 10.11
C THR A 86 3.05 -9.86 8.82
N GLN A 87 4.31 -9.93 8.39
CA GLN A 87 4.79 -9.43 7.11
C GLN A 87 4.87 -10.58 6.11
N PHE A 88 4.39 -10.33 4.90
CA PHE A 88 4.44 -11.26 3.76
C PHE A 88 5.40 -10.71 2.72
N LYS A 89 6.59 -11.26 2.63
CA LYS A 89 7.62 -10.79 1.70
C LYS A 89 7.28 -11.20 0.27
N ASN A 90 7.57 -10.30 -0.67
CA ASN A 90 7.40 -10.59 -2.09
C ASN A 90 8.47 -11.56 -2.58
N LYS A 91 8.05 -12.61 -3.29
CA LYS A 91 8.93 -13.60 -3.95
C LYS A 91 9.43 -13.13 -5.31
N TYR A 92 8.73 -12.19 -5.95
CA TYR A 92 8.98 -11.71 -7.32
C TYR A 92 9.13 -10.19 -7.33
N PRO A 93 10.26 -9.66 -6.87
CA PRO A 93 10.46 -8.22 -6.70
C PRO A 93 10.37 -7.40 -8.00
N GLU A 94 10.54 -8.05 -9.15
CA GLU A 94 10.42 -7.45 -10.48
C GLU A 94 8.96 -7.20 -10.93
N THR A 95 7.97 -7.77 -10.23
CA THR A 95 6.54 -7.66 -10.58
C THR A 95 5.67 -7.41 -9.33
N SER A 96 6.03 -6.41 -8.55
CA SER A 96 5.49 -6.21 -7.20
C SER A 96 4.11 -5.57 -7.16
N VAL A 97 3.84 -4.65 -8.08
CA VAL A 97 2.60 -3.87 -8.10
C VAL A 97 2.04 -3.85 -9.51
N THR A 98 0.78 -4.21 -9.61
CA THR A 98 0.02 -4.07 -10.85
C THR A 98 -0.86 -2.84 -10.74
N TYR A 99 -0.72 -1.93 -11.69
CA TYR A 99 -1.54 -0.73 -11.77
C TYR A 99 -2.67 -0.90 -12.76
N VAL A 100 -3.90 -0.60 -12.33
CA VAL A 100 -5.07 -0.49 -13.21
C VAL A 100 -5.85 0.75 -12.82
N ASN A 101 -5.85 1.77 -13.67
CA ASN A 101 -6.41 3.10 -13.37
C ASN A 101 -7.93 3.16 -13.19
N VAL A 102 -8.66 2.12 -13.57
CA VAL A 102 -10.14 2.03 -13.42
C VAL A 102 -10.55 1.33 -12.13
N TYR A 103 -9.59 0.81 -11.37
CA TYR A 103 -9.79 0.15 -10.09
C TYR A 103 -8.87 0.78 -9.04
N GLY A 104 -8.97 0.34 -7.81
CA GLY A 104 -7.96 0.64 -6.80
C GLY A 104 -6.65 -0.12 -7.04
N PRO A 105 -5.70 0.00 -6.10
CA PRO A 105 -4.40 -0.66 -6.22
C PRO A 105 -4.54 -2.18 -6.21
N SER A 106 -3.69 -2.84 -7.00
CA SER A 106 -3.54 -4.28 -7.03
C SER A 106 -2.07 -4.64 -6.74
N TYR A 107 -1.86 -5.56 -5.82
CA TYR A 107 -0.55 -5.97 -5.33
C TYR A 107 -0.28 -7.43 -5.68
N GLY A 108 0.96 -7.70 -6.09
CA GLY A 108 1.38 -9.01 -6.59
C GLY A 108 1.11 -9.20 -8.08
N SER A 109 1.89 -10.06 -8.73
CA SER A 109 1.84 -10.29 -10.18
C SER A 109 0.49 -10.85 -10.68
N HIS A 110 -0.29 -11.44 -9.80
CA HIS A 110 -1.60 -12.03 -10.10
C HIS A 110 -2.73 -11.37 -9.31
N GLY A 111 -2.49 -10.20 -8.70
CA GLY A 111 -3.48 -9.55 -7.87
C GLY A 111 -3.74 -10.32 -6.58
N ASP A 112 -2.67 -10.61 -5.84
CA ASP A 112 -2.77 -11.30 -4.54
C ASP A 112 -3.61 -10.52 -3.53
N LEU A 113 -3.61 -9.19 -3.63
CA LEU A 113 -4.50 -8.29 -2.91
C LEU A 113 -4.93 -7.17 -3.86
N THR A 114 -6.20 -7.12 -4.21
CA THR A 114 -6.75 -6.17 -5.18
C THR A 114 -7.91 -5.41 -4.56
N LEU A 115 -7.84 -4.09 -4.62
CA LEU A 115 -8.97 -3.23 -4.31
C LEU A 115 -9.74 -2.94 -5.58
N ARG A 116 -11.00 -3.34 -5.60
CA ARG A 116 -11.87 -3.19 -6.74
C ARG A 116 -13.25 -2.76 -6.30
N GLY A 117 -13.83 -1.85 -7.05
CA GLY A 117 -15.19 -1.41 -6.78
C GLY A 117 -15.75 -0.59 -7.92
N HIS A 118 -17.05 -0.52 -7.97
CA HIS A 118 -17.85 0.35 -8.81
C HIS A 118 -18.67 1.29 -7.91
N ASP A 119 -19.14 2.38 -8.43
CA ASP A 119 -20.08 3.30 -7.77
C ASP A 119 -19.63 3.87 -6.42
N GLY A 120 -18.31 4.10 -6.28
CA GLY A 120 -17.77 4.78 -5.11
C GLY A 120 -17.48 3.89 -3.90
N HIS A 121 -17.54 2.56 -4.06
CA HIS A 121 -17.24 1.61 -3.00
C HIS A 121 -16.29 0.51 -3.48
N PHE A 122 -15.35 0.11 -2.63
CA PHE A 122 -14.41 -0.98 -2.89
C PHE A 122 -14.95 -2.32 -2.36
N CYS A 123 -16.20 -2.68 -2.73
CA CYS A 123 -16.85 -3.91 -2.26
C CYS A 123 -16.64 -5.14 -3.16
N GLU A 124 -15.93 -4.99 -4.26
CA GLU A 124 -15.50 -6.12 -5.10
C GLU A 124 -14.02 -6.46 -4.88
N SER A 125 -13.45 -6.02 -3.77
CA SER A 125 -12.07 -6.28 -3.40
C SER A 125 -11.84 -7.76 -3.10
N HIS A 126 -10.64 -8.25 -3.40
CA HIS A 126 -10.35 -9.68 -3.21
C HIS A 126 -8.88 -9.93 -2.87
N CYS A 127 -8.63 -11.08 -2.25
CA CYS A 127 -7.30 -11.61 -1.93
C CYS A 127 -7.13 -13.07 -2.37
N MET A 128 -7.98 -13.56 -3.26
CA MET A 128 -8.10 -14.98 -3.65
C MET A 128 -6.83 -15.60 -4.23
N ASN A 129 -5.94 -14.79 -4.80
CA ASN A 129 -4.69 -15.27 -5.40
C ASN A 129 -3.52 -15.33 -4.41
N PHE A 130 -3.68 -14.78 -3.21
CA PHE A 130 -2.65 -14.88 -2.18
C PHE A 130 -2.53 -16.33 -1.68
N PRO A 131 -1.33 -16.88 -1.53
CA PRO A 131 0.00 -16.26 -1.53
C PRO A 131 0.80 -16.51 -2.81
N TRP A 132 0.25 -16.27 -3.99
CA TRP A 132 0.97 -16.54 -5.24
C TRP A 132 2.32 -15.81 -5.30
N SER A 133 2.30 -14.51 -5.11
CA SER A 133 3.50 -13.66 -5.20
C SER A 133 4.23 -13.48 -3.87
N TYR A 134 3.71 -13.98 -2.77
CA TYR A 134 4.24 -13.71 -1.42
C TYR A 134 4.57 -14.97 -0.64
N GLU A 135 5.52 -14.84 0.30
CA GLU A 135 5.75 -15.85 1.33
C GLU A 135 4.60 -15.79 2.34
N ASP A 136 4.01 -16.94 2.67
CA ASP A 136 3.00 -17.04 3.73
C ASP A 136 3.50 -17.88 4.91
N PRO A 137 4.10 -17.26 5.92
CA PRO A 137 4.56 -17.98 7.11
C PRO A 137 3.41 -18.45 8.01
N THR A 138 2.17 -18.02 7.75
CA THR A 138 1.01 -18.39 8.56
C THR A 138 0.34 -19.67 8.09
N GLY A 139 0.50 -20.05 6.83
CA GLY A 139 -0.17 -21.19 6.19
C GLY A 139 -1.68 -21.04 6.07
N LYS A 140 -2.22 -19.80 6.19
CA LYS A 140 -3.66 -19.52 6.10
C LYS A 140 -4.13 -19.15 4.70
N GLY A 141 -3.18 -18.88 3.78
CA GLY A 141 -3.51 -18.42 2.43
C GLY A 141 -4.31 -17.11 2.46
N SER A 142 -5.16 -16.91 1.47
CA SER A 142 -6.03 -15.72 1.32
C SER A 142 -6.84 -15.39 2.57
N ALA A 143 -7.29 -16.40 3.31
CA ALA A 143 -8.09 -16.23 4.51
C ALA A 143 -7.40 -15.43 5.63
N ILE A 144 -6.07 -15.27 5.59
CA ILE A 144 -5.34 -14.53 6.63
C ILE A 144 -5.77 -13.07 6.74
N PHE A 145 -6.21 -12.44 5.66
CA PHE A 145 -6.59 -11.03 5.66
C PHE A 145 -7.98 -10.80 6.26
N CYS A 146 -9.00 -11.47 5.75
CA CYS A 146 -10.41 -11.23 6.08
C CYS A 146 -11.24 -12.50 6.34
N GLY A 147 -10.63 -13.68 6.41
CA GLY A 147 -11.32 -14.96 6.61
C GLY A 147 -11.99 -15.54 5.37
N LYS A 148 -11.94 -14.85 4.24
CA LYS A 148 -12.60 -15.17 2.97
C LYS A 148 -11.80 -14.62 1.79
N ASP A 149 -12.19 -14.94 0.56
CA ASP A 149 -11.47 -14.54 -0.65
C ASP A 149 -11.83 -13.13 -1.14
N THR A 150 -13.01 -12.63 -0.78
CA THR A 150 -13.54 -11.32 -1.18
C THR A 150 -13.99 -10.53 0.03
N PHE A 151 -13.92 -9.20 -0.04
CA PHE A 151 -14.29 -8.31 1.06
C PHE A 151 -14.77 -6.94 0.56
N CYS A 152 -15.52 -6.24 1.41
CA CYS A 152 -15.78 -4.82 1.28
C CYS A 152 -14.77 -4.03 2.10
N VAL A 153 -14.27 -2.94 1.54
CA VAL A 153 -13.45 -1.99 2.29
C VAL A 153 -14.35 -1.10 3.13
N HIS A 154 -14.24 -1.21 4.46
CA HIS A 154 -14.92 -0.32 5.38
C HIS A 154 -14.22 1.04 5.47
N ASN A 155 -12.89 1.02 5.54
CA ASN A 155 -12.06 2.21 5.54
C ASN A 155 -10.69 1.90 4.96
N MET A 156 -10.01 2.90 4.43
CA MET A 156 -8.60 2.80 4.08
C MET A 156 -7.88 4.10 4.34
N GLU A 157 -6.60 4.00 4.66
CA GLU A 157 -5.72 5.14 4.84
C GLU A 157 -4.41 4.91 4.10
N VAL A 158 -3.91 5.96 3.45
CA VAL A 158 -2.60 5.93 2.80
C VAL A 158 -1.69 6.99 3.41
N PHE A 159 -0.49 6.55 3.77
CA PHE A 159 0.56 7.38 4.32
C PHE A 159 1.76 7.39 3.37
N VAL A 160 2.34 8.57 3.16
CA VAL A 160 3.59 8.77 2.42
C VAL A 160 4.71 9.14 3.38
N VAL A 161 5.93 8.77 3.06
CA VAL A 161 7.10 9.26 3.78
C VAL A 161 7.16 10.78 3.64
N ALA A 162 7.03 11.49 4.76
CA ALA A 162 7.19 12.93 4.76
C ALA A 162 8.65 13.27 4.41
N LEU A 163 8.84 14.08 3.38
CA LEU A 163 10.13 14.70 3.13
C LEU A 163 10.46 15.57 4.35
N VAL A 164 11.41 15.15 5.15
CA VAL A 164 12.05 16.06 6.11
C VAL A 164 12.81 17.04 5.24
N ALA A 165 12.27 18.25 5.10
CA ALA A 165 13.05 19.34 4.50
C ALA A 165 14.32 19.48 5.34
N CYS A 166 15.44 19.01 4.84
CA CYS A 166 16.75 19.33 5.38
C CYS A 166 17.00 20.82 5.17
N TYR A 167 16.38 21.65 6.00
CA TYR A 167 16.77 23.04 6.18
C TYR A 167 17.99 23.12 7.11
N SER A 168 18.96 22.24 6.90
CA SER A 168 20.25 22.40 7.54
C SER A 168 21.24 22.78 6.44
N ASN A 169 21.65 24.05 6.48
CA ASN A 169 22.91 24.57 5.94
C ASN A 169 23.01 25.04 4.50
N LEU A 170 21.94 25.48 3.85
CA LEU A 170 22.15 26.36 2.67
C LEU A 170 22.60 27.78 3.08
N SER A 171 22.30 28.22 4.31
CA SER A 171 22.73 29.53 4.82
C SER A 171 24.21 29.59 5.23
N GLU A 172 24.85 28.47 5.50
CA GLU A 172 26.30 28.45 5.82
C GLU A 172 27.18 28.34 4.55
N TYR A 173 26.67 27.77 3.47
CA TYR A 173 27.43 27.68 2.22
C TYR A 173 27.52 29.01 1.48
N VAL A 174 26.49 29.84 1.58
CA VAL A 174 26.47 31.17 0.90
C VAL A 174 27.30 32.21 1.65
N ARG A 175 27.70 31.99 2.90
CA ARG A 175 28.52 32.95 3.69
C ARG A 175 30.02 32.75 3.57
N ARG A 176 30.51 31.72 2.88
CA ARG A 176 31.95 31.44 2.76
C ARG A 176 32.57 31.97 1.45
N ASP A 177 31.78 32.38 0.46
CA ASP A 177 32.29 32.85 -0.82
C ASP A 177 32.19 34.36 -1.02
N VAL A 178 32.03 35.15 0.07
CA VAL A 178 32.08 36.63 0.04
C VAL A 178 33.01 37.11 1.18
N GLN A 179 34.26 36.81 1.05
CA GLN A 179 35.39 37.56 1.66
C GLN A 179 36.59 37.54 0.76
#